data_f1178eccc000b6c5fe791e348a339fef
#
_entry.id   f1178eccc000b6c5fe791e348a339fef
#
_cell.length_a   1.000
_cell.length_b   1.000
_cell.length_c   1.000
_cell.angle_alpha   90.00
_cell.angle_beta   90.00
_cell.angle_gamma   90.00
#
_symmetry.space_group_name_H-M   'P 1'
#
loop_
_entity.id
_entity.type
_entity.pdbx_description
1 polymer ?
#
loop_
_entity_poly.entity_id
_entity_poly.type
_entity_poly.pdbx_seq_one_letter_code
_entity_poly.pdbx_strand_id
1 'polypeptide(L)'
;MKKIRILLWLSVLFLCSSVWSHGKVGSVAKDENLNGIINFPDVKGRLTLISDLHTHSVFSDGHVWPNIRVSEATRNGLDVLAITEHLEYQPHIAQIPHKDRNSAFLEANKAAKGSSLVVLAGSEITREMPPGHMNAIFLEDSNKLLNLDKKNQAEAQRRLKEQSFDVKGRDKNVVDFFALANVWPAEEAVAAANEQGAFVFWNHPMWSSQAKDGVARLTNMHKKFITDGKLHGIEIVNGSTYSEEAFRIAIENNLALIGTSDVHNLIEWDYLTRIGEHRPVTLIFAKDRSKESIKEALFQRRTVIWFKEILIGKEDNLLPLLESIISIESTGYDKGTQILTVIIKNNSSARLQLKNQSRFTFFDSTNLIDLPGNDKVKLRIKTLKKLDNLQLEFEVLNALIAPDKNSRIIVNTKI
;
A
#
# COMPACT_ATOMS: atom_id res chain seq x y z
N MET A 1 54.60 -14.20 -55.40
CA MET A 1 54.02 -13.13 -54.57
C MET A 1 52.58 -13.50 -54.29
N LYS A 2 52.29 -14.09 -53.11
CA LYS A 2 50.94 -14.49 -52.70
C LYS A 2 50.33 -13.39 -51.81
N LYS A 3 49.21 -12.82 -52.24
CA LYS A 3 48.45 -11.85 -51.46
C LYS A 3 47.63 -12.61 -50.43
N ILE A 4 47.88 -12.36 -49.15
CA ILE A 4 47.08 -12.85 -48.02
C ILE A 4 45.92 -11.91 -47.84
N ARG A 5 44.69 -12.38 -48.00
CA ARG A 5 43.48 -11.66 -47.64
C ARG A 5 43.16 -12.01 -46.17
N ILE A 6 43.23 -10.99 -45.31
CA ILE A 6 42.77 -11.08 -43.92
C ILE A 6 41.27 -10.81 -43.93
N LEU A 7 40.50 -11.87 -43.60
CA LEU A 7 39.05 -11.71 -43.31
C LEU A 7 38.91 -11.29 -41.87
N LEU A 8 38.45 -10.06 -41.65
CA LEU A 8 37.97 -9.63 -40.33
C LEU A 8 36.58 -10.18 -40.10
N TRP A 9 36.47 -11.09 -39.12
CA TRP A 9 35.19 -11.51 -38.55
C TRP A 9 34.79 -10.48 -37.48
N LEU A 10 33.79 -9.65 -37.75
CA LEU A 10 33.11 -8.87 -36.73
C LEU A 10 32.12 -9.79 -36.01
N SER A 11 32.50 -10.22 -34.82
CA SER A 11 31.58 -10.89 -33.90
C SER A 11 30.70 -9.83 -33.25
N VAL A 12 29.47 -9.66 -33.72
CA VAL A 12 28.43 -8.87 -33.05
C VAL A 12 27.95 -9.70 -31.87
N LEU A 13 28.47 -9.43 -30.70
CA LEU A 13 27.89 -9.90 -29.45
C LEU A 13 26.52 -9.21 -29.24
N PHE A 14 25.45 -9.90 -29.56
CA PHE A 14 24.12 -9.57 -29.06
C PHE A 14 24.11 -9.83 -27.55
N LEU A 15 24.37 -8.79 -26.77
CA LEU A 15 23.99 -8.76 -25.35
C LEU A 15 22.46 -8.70 -25.30
N CYS A 16 21.82 -9.86 -25.17
CA CYS A 16 20.43 -9.96 -24.76
C CYS A 16 20.35 -9.47 -23.32
N SER A 17 20.23 -8.17 -23.09
CA SER A 17 19.74 -7.62 -21.84
C SER A 17 18.28 -8.03 -21.75
N SER A 18 17.98 -9.02 -20.91
CA SER A 18 16.63 -9.30 -20.46
C SER A 18 16.11 -8.05 -19.72
N VAL A 19 15.51 -7.16 -20.47
CA VAL A 19 14.74 -6.06 -19.92
C VAL A 19 13.52 -6.70 -19.27
N TRP A 20 13.56 -6.83 -17.96
CA TRP A 20 12.37 -7.10 -17.17
C TRP A 20 11.48 -5.87 -17.30
N SER A 21 10.55 -5.94 -18.25
CA SER A 21 9.52 -4.92 -18.44
C SER A 21 8.49 -5.08 -17.33
N HIS A 22 8.77 -4.49 -16.17
CA HIS A 22 7.68 -4.08 -15.31
C HIS A 22 7.01 -2.90 -16.01
N GLY A 23 5.72 -3.03 -16.34
CA GLY A 23 4.98 -2.00 -17.02
C GLY A 23 5.08 -0.68 -16.26
N LYS A 24 5.89 0.25 -16.77
CA LYS A 24 5.93 1.61 -16.26
C LYS A 24 4.66 2.30 -16.72
N VAL A 25 3.75 2.57 -15.82
CA VAL A 25 2.67 3.51 -16.07
C VAL A 25 3.28 4.92 -16.00
N GLY A 26 3.42 5.56 -17.16
CA GLY A 26 3.88 6.93 -17.30
C GLY A 26 5.39 7.13 -17.16
N SER A 27 5.96 8.00 -17.97
CA SER A 27 7.32 8.51 -17.77
C SER A 27 7.33 9.41 -16.54
N VAL A 28 8.06 9.03 -15.51
CA VAL A 28 8.31 9.91 -14.36
C VAL A 28 9.08 11.13 -14.88
N ALA A 29 8.43 12.30 -14.87
CA ALA A 29 9.15 13.55 -15.04
C ALA A 29 10.14 13.66 -13.88
N LYS A 30 11.40 13.97 -14.17
CA LYS A 30 12.41 14.24 -13.14
C LYS A 30 12.00 15.49 -12.39
N ASP A 31 11.50 15.33 -11.19
CA ASP A 31 11.25 16.44 -10.28
C ASP A 31 12.47 16.59 -9.36
N GLU A 32 13.18 17.71 -9.49
CA GLU A 32 14.43 17.96 -8.75
C GLU A 32 14.24 18.27 -7.26
N ASN A 33 13.00 18.32 -6.77
CA ASN A 33 12.65 18.67 -5.39
C ASN A 33 12.27 17.49 -4.49
N LEU A 34 12.55 16.24 -4.90
CA LEU A 34 12.09 15.06 -4.18
C LEU A 34 13.04 14.67 -3.05
N ASN A 35 12.70 15.07 -1.85
CA ASN A 35 13.32 14.57 -0.61
C ASN A 35 12.78 13.19 -0.17
N GLY A 36 12.01 12.49 -1.01
CA GLY A 36 11.41 11.19 -0.69
C GLY A 36 10.33 11.25 0.40
N ILE A 37 9.92 12.45 0.83
CA ILE A 37 8.90 12.65 1.86
C ILE A 37 7.52 12.64 1.20
N ILE A 38 6.68 11.71 1.64
CA ILE A 38 5.29 11.62 1.21
C ILE A 38 4.47 12.70 1.94
N ASN A 39 3.66 13.44 1.18
CA ASN A 39 2.79 14.48 1.73
C ASN A 39 1.40 14.44 1.09
N PHE A 40 0.36 14.51 1.94
CA PHE A 40 -1.04 14.67 1.54
C PHE A 40 -1.72 15.68 2.44
N PRO A 41 -2.64 16.51 1.90
CA PRO A 41 -3.42 17.43 2.71
C PRO A 41 -4.45 16.69 3.57
N ASP A 42 -4.81 17.29 4.69
CA ASP A 42 -5.91 16.81 5.50
C ASP A 42 -7.24 16.93 4.77
N VAL A 43 -8.13 15.96 4.97
CA VAL A 43 -9.51 16.07 4.51
C VAL A 43 -10.35 16.82 5.54
N LYS A 44 -11.44 17.44 5.10
CA LYS A 44 -12.28 18.25 5.98
C LYS A 44 -12.68 17.52 7.27
N GLY A 45 -12.19 18.03 8.41
CA GLY A 45 -12.50 17.49 9.74
C GLY A 45 -11.73 16.24 10.15
N ARG A 46 -10.70 15.82 9.39
CA ARG A 46 -9.85 14.66 9.70
C ARG A 46 -8.43 14.89 9.22
N LEU A 47 -7.47 14.33 9.96
CA LEU A 47 -6.08 14.21 9.52
C LEU A 47 -5.97 13.12 8.46
N THR A 48 -5.11 13.34 7.48
CA THR A 48 -4.67 12.30 6.53
C THR A 48 -3.37 11.70 7.04
N LEU A 49 -3.45 10.51 7.64
CA LEU A 49 -2.29 9.82 8.20
C LEU A 49 -1.73 8.83 7.18
N ILE A 50 -0.47 8.99 6.84
CA ILE A 50 0.26 8.14 5.88
C ILE A 50 0.77 6.91 6.62
N SER A 51 0.37 5.72 6.16
CA SER A 51 0.68 4.49 6.89
C SER A 51 1.23 3.38 5.99
N ASP A 52 2.10 2.54 6.59
CA ASP A 52 2.48 1.23 6.09
C ASP A 52 2.12 0.18 7.15
N LEU A 53 1.16 -0.68 6.83
CA LEU A 53 0.52 -1.58 7.79
C LEU A 53 1.03 -3.03 7.70
N HIS A 54 2.06 -3.30 6.86
CA HIS A 54 2.65 -4.61 6.68
C HIS A 54 4.16 -4.50 6.43
N THR A 55 4.94 -4.82 7.46
CA THR A 55 6.41 -4.73 7.40
C THR A 55 7.08 -5.82 8.24
N HIS A 56 8.23 -6.31 7.77
CA HIS A 56 9.02 -7.36 8.39
C HIS A 56 10.40 -6.87 8.81
N SER A 57 10.97 -7.54 9.79
CA SER A 57 12.35 -7.34 10.25
C SER A 57 13.08 -8.66 10.44
N VAL A 58 14.29 -8.62 10.97
CA VAL A 58 15.08 -9.83 11.29
C VAL A 58 14.44 -10.72 12.37
N PHE A 59 13.33 -10.28 12.97
CA PHE A 59 12.55 -11.09 13.91
C PHE A 59 11.61 -12.09 13.21
N SER A 60 11.46 -11.98 11.89
CA SER A 60 10.94 -13.04 11.02
C SER A 60 11.93 -13.25 9.87
N ASP A 61 11.59 -12.96 8.65
CA ASP A 61 12.41 -13.19 7.46
C ASP A 61 12.88 -11.90 6.77
N GLY A 62 12.66 -10.75 7.39
CA GLY A 62 13.23 -9.48 6.94
C GLY A 62 14.74 -9.39 7.20
N HIS A 63 15.40 -8.44 6.54
CA HIS A 63 16.86 -8.27 6.55
C HIS A 63 17.33 -7.08 7.39
N VAL A 64 16.43 -6.35 8.04
CA VAL A 64 16.79 -5.16 8.83
C VAL A 64 16.26 -5.24 10.25
N TRP A 65 16.94 -4.52 11.16
CA TRP A 65 16.53 -4.42 12.55
C TRP A 65 15.29 -3.50 12.68
N PRO A 66 14.38 -3.71 13.66
CA PRO A 66 13.13 -2.93 13.79
C PRO A 66 13.32 -1.41 13.88
N ASN A 67 14.42 -0.93 14.49
CA ASN A 67 14.74 0.49 14.54
C ASN A 67 15.04 1.10 13.15
N ILE A 68 15.52 0.29 12.21
CA ILE A 68 15.74 0.71 10.84
C ILE A 68 14.38 0.94 10.16
N ARG A 69 13.38 0.06 10.38
CA ARG A 69 11.99 0.27 9.90
C ARG A 69 11.43 1.61 10.37
N VAL A 70 11.65 1.95 11.65
CA VAL A 70 11.25 3.24 12.21
C VAL A 70 11.97 4.41 11.53
N SER A 71 13.28 4.28 11.32
CA SER A 71 14.08 5.31 10.64
C SER A 71 13.61 5.53 9.19
N GLU A 72 13.35 4.46 8.44
CA GLU A 72 12.83 4.51 7.07
C GLU A 72 11.45 5.15 7.01
N ALA A 73 10.53 4.75 7.90
CA ALA A 73 9.20 5.32 7.98
C ALA A 73 9.25 6.82 8.26
N THR A 74 10.06 7.24 9.24
CA THR A 74 10.22 8.66 9.60
C THR A 74 10.79 9.48 8.44
N ARG A 75 11.83 8.96 7.75
CA ARG A 75 12.44 9.65 6.59
C ARG A 75 11.47 9.79 5.41
N ASN A 76 10.59 8.82 5.20
CA ASN A 76 9.61 8.87 4.13
C ASN A 76 8.32 9.64 4.51
N GLY A 77 8.25 10.20 5.73
CA GLY A 77 7.10 11.00 6.16
C GLY A 77 5.87 10.17 6.54
N LEU A 78 6.05 8.90 6.94
CA LEU A 78 4.95 8.10 7.47
C LEU A 78 4.52 8.59 8.86
N ASP A 79 3.23 8.53 9.11
CA ASP A 79 2.61 8.82 10.40
C ASP A 79 2.35 7.56 11.23
N VAL A 80 2.15 6.43 10.55
CA VAL A 80 1.80 5.15 11.16
C VAL A 80 2.61 4.02 10.53
N LEU A 81 3.19 3.16 11.37
CA LEU A 81 3.93 1.97 10.97
C LEU A 81 3.46 0.77 11.78
N ALA A 82 3.03 -0.30 11.13
CA ALA A 82 2.78 -1.58 11.80
C ALA A 82 3.99 -2.50 11.68
N ILE A 83 4.35 -3.15 12.78
CA ILE A 83 5.34 -4.24 12.82
C ILE A 83 4.54 -5.54 12.82
N THR A 84 4.67 -6.33 11.77
CA THR A 84 3.80 -7.49 11.49
C THR A 84 4.62 -8.72 11.13
N GLU A 85 5.57 -9.05 11.99
CA GLU A 85 6.40 -10.25 11.81
C GLU A 85 5.55 -11.50 11.63
N HIS A 86 6.04 -12.44 10.81
CA HIS A 86 5.43 -13.75 10.70
C HIS A 86 5.30 -14.42 12.08
N LEU A 87 4.11 -14.83 12.44
CA LEU A 87 3.83 -15.49 13.72
C LEU A 87 4.52 -16.85 13.80
N GLU A 88 4.46 -17.61 12.71
CA GLU A 88 4.89 -19.00 12.64
C GLU A 88 6.28 -19.17 12.00
N TYR A 89 6.65 -18.29 11.07
CA TYR A 89 7.86 -18.42 10.28
C TYR A 89 8.96 -17.49 10.82
N GLN A 90 9.98 -18.08 11.42
CA GLN A 90 11.07 -17.38 12.12
C GLN A 90 12.43 -17.93 11.66
N PRO A 91 12.86 -17.68 10.41
CA PRO A 91 14.07 -18.31 9.86
C PRO A 91 15.36 -17.92 10.57
N HIS A 92 15.38 -16.77 11.25
CA HIS A 92 16.56 -16.26 11.95
C HIS A 92 16.60 -16.60 13.45
N ILE A 93 15.68 -17.45 13.95
CA ILE A 93 15.54 -17.74 15.38
C ILE A 93 16.80 -18.32 16.03
N ALA A 94 17.65 -19.01 15.27
CA ALA A 94 18.91 -19.56 15.75
C ALA A 94 19.97 -18.48 15.98
N GLN A 95 19.99 -17.43 15.16
CA GLN A 95 20.93 -16.31 15.24
C GLN A 95 20.39 -15.17 16.11
N ILE A 96 19.08 -15.01 16.14
CA ILE A 96 18.35 -13.98 16.90
C ILE A 96 17.34 -14.70 17.81
N PRO A 97 17.79 -15.34 18.91
CA PRO A 97 16.89 -16.08 19.78
C PRO A 97 15.90 -15.15 20.49
N HIS A 98 14.63 -15.31 20.19
CA HIS A 98 13.54 -14.61 20.85
C HIS A 98 12.32 -15.52 20.98
N LYS A 99 11.78 -15.62 22.17
CA LYS A 99 10.57 -16.41 22.45
C LYS A 99 9.32 -15.55 22.41
N ASP A 100 9.48 -14.26 22.75
CA ASP A 100 8.39 -13.31 22.83
C ASP A 100 8.11 -12.71 21.43
N ARG A 101 6.93 -12.99 20.90
CA ARG A 101 6.46 -12.50 19.59
C ARG A 101 6.23 -10.98 19.55
N ASN A 102 6.24 -10.32 20.71
CA ASN A 102 6.16 -8.87 20.81
C ASN A 102 7.52 -8.18 20.65
N SER A 103 8.64 -8.91 20.65
CA SER A 103 9.99 -8.34 20.70
C SER A 103 10.28 -7.32 19.61
N ALA A 104 9.90 -7.60 18.35
CA ALA A 104 10.10 -6.68 17.24
C ALA A 104 9.34 -5.35 17.43
N PHE A 105 8.07 -5.44 17.82
CA PHE A 105 7.26 -4.25 18.14
C PHE A 105 7.87 -3.45 19.30
N LEU A 106 8.31 -4.10 20.37
CA LEU A 106 8.90 -3.43 21.53
C LEU A 106 10.15 -2.65 21.15
N GLU A 107 11.04 -3.22 20.33
CA GLU A 107 12.23 -2.54 19.81
C GLU A 107 11.87 -1.37 18.88
N ALA A 108 10.92 -1.55 17.95
CA ALA A 108 10.45 -0.48 17.08
C ALA A 108 9.78 0.66 17.88
N ASN A 109 8.90 0.33 18.82
CA ASN A 109 8.21 1.30 19.66
C ASN A 109 9.19 2.09 20.57
N LYS A 110 10.24 1.43 21.05
CA LYS A 110 11.34 2.09 21.77
C LYS A 110 12.12 3.06 20.87
N ALA A 111 12.40 2.67 19.63
CA ALA A 111 13.10 3.51 18.66
C ALA A 111 12.26 4.73 18.21
N ALA A 112 10.95 4.61 18.19
CA ALA A 112 10.04 5.70 17.82
C ALA A 112 9.80 6.73 18.95
N LYS A 113 10.31 6.50 20.17
CA LYS A 113 10.13 7.43 21.29
C LYS A 113 10.65 8.83 20.96
N GLY A 114 9.80 9.84 21.14
CA GLY A 114 10.13 11.24 20.85
C GLY A 114 9.90 11.68 19.39
N SER A 115 9.48 10.76 18.51
CA SER A 115 9.00 11.07 17.17
C SER A 115 7.47 11.19 17.13
N SER A 116 6.92 11.71 16.01
CA SER A 116 5.48 11.75 15.75
C SER A 116 4.94 10.43 15.17
N LEU A 117 5.81 9.46 14.87
CA LEU A 117 5.44 8.17 14.28
C LEU A 117 4.70 7.29 15.30
N VAL A 118 3.52 6.85 14.93
CA VAL A 118 2.73 5.88 15.72
C VAL A 118 3.10 4.47 15.27
N VAL A 119 3.73 3.69 16.17
CA VAL A 119 4.04 2.29 15.91
C VAL A 119 2.92 1.41 16.45
N LEU A 120 2.39 0.53 15.59
CA LEU A 120 1.35 -0.42 15.92
C LEU A 120 1.94 -1.82 16.14
N ALA A 121 1.49 -2.48 17.21
CA ALA A 121 1.76 -3.89 17.43
C ALA A 121 0.91 -4.72 16.48
N GLY A 122 1.54 -5.66 15.80
CA GLY A 122 0.85 -6.58 14.90
C GLY A 122 1.60 -7.90 14.76
N SER A 123 1.00 -8.79 14.01
CA SER A 123 1.61 -10.06 13.60
C SER A 123 0.96 -10.54 12.31
N GLU A 124 1.73 -11.12 11.42
CA GLU A 124 1.21 -11.84 10.28
C GLU A 124 0.95 -13.29 10.65
N ILE A 125 -0.32 -13.68 10.69
CA ILE A 125 -0.78 -15.05 10.82
C ILE A 125 -0.49 -15.75 9.48
N THR A 126 0.59 -16.51 9.43
CA THR A 126 1.17 -17.10 8.21
C THR A 126 0.65 -18.51 8.01
N ARG A 127 -0.39 -18.65 7.20
CA ARG A 127 -1.05 -19.93 6.93
C ARG A 127 -1.07 -20.25 5.45
N GLU A 128 -1.11 -21.54 5.12
CA GLU A 128 -1.46 -21.96 3.78
C GLU A 128 -2.94 -21.69 3.48
N MET A 129 -3.28 -21.61 2.20
CA MET A 129 -4.68 -21.46 1.78
C MET A 129 -5.50 -22.72 2.01
N PRO A 130 -6.70 -22.61 2.57
CA PRO A 130 -7.33 -21.48 3.25
C PRO A 130 -6.85 -21.30 4.70
N PRO A 131 -6.82 -20.11 5.28
CA PRO A 131 -7.24 -18.82 4.74
C PRO A 131 -6.12 -18.05 4.02
N GLY A 132 -4.88 -18.52 3.99
CA GLY A 132 -3.71 -17.76 3.59
C GLY A 132 -3.18 -16.85 4.70
N HIS A 133 -2.36 -15.89 4.32
CA HIS A 133 -1.74 -14.96 5.26
C HIS A 133 -2.72 -13.85 5.66
N MET A 134 -2.71 -13.47 6.93
CA MET A 134 -3.54 -12.41 7.48
C MET A 134 -2.77 -11.57 8.49
N ASN A 135 -2.79 -10.27 8.35
CA ASN A 135 -2.29 -9.39 9.39
C ASN A 135 -3.35 -9.11 10.45
N ALA A 136 -2.92 -9.13 11.71
CA ALA A 136 -3.66 -8.61 12.83
C ALA A 136 -2.86 -7.46 13.45
N ILE A 137 -3.42 -6.24 13.47
CA ILE A 137 -2.79 -5.05 14.06
C ILE A 137 -3.60 -4.52 15.23
N PHE A 138 -3.00 -3.71 16.12
CA PHE A 138 -3.49 -3.31 17.43
C PHE A 138 -3.56 -4.47 18.43
N LEU A 139 -2.64 -5.40 18.35
CA LEU A 139 -2.51 -6.49 19.31
C LEU A 139 -2.00 -5.96 20.66
N GLU A 140 -2.51 -6.53 21.75
CA GLU A 140 -1.94 -6.36 23.08
C GLU A 140 -0.79 -7.35 23.32
N ASP A 141 -0.94 -8.59 22.82
CA ASP A 141 0.02 -9.67 22.97
C ASP A 141 -0.07 -10.66 21.79
N SER A 142 0.93 -10.60 20.92
CA SER A 142 1.05 -11.51 19.76
C SER A 142 1.23 -12.97 20.14
N ASN A 143 1.74 -13.27 21.36
CA ASN A 143 1.92 -14.65 21.83
C ASN A 143 0.60 -15.39 22.00
N LYS A 144 -0.51 -14.66 22.22
CA LYS A 144 -1.85 -15.26 22.36
C LYS A 144 -2.41 -15.84 21.06
N LEU A 145 -1.85 -15.49 19.91
CA LEU A 145 -2.33 -15.94 18.60
C LEU A 145 -1.96 -17.40 18.29
N LEU A 146 -0.97 -17.93 18.99
CA LEU A 146 -0.48 -19.28 18.78
C LEU A 146 -0.41 -20.02 20.14
N ASN A 147 -1.47 -20.74 20.46
CA ASN A 147 -1.55 -21.51 21.70
C ASN A 147 -1.14 -22.97 21.47
N LEU A 148 0.17 -23.23 21.52
CA LEU A 148 0.76 -24.57 21.42
C LEU A 148 1.21 -25.06 22.81
N ASP A 149 0.29 -25.18 23.75
CA ASP A 149 0.52 -25.91 24.99
C ASP A 149 0.76 -27.42 24.72
N LYS A 150 1.15 -28.20 25.73
CA LYS A 150 1.50 -29.61 25.56
C LYS A 150 0.37 -30.45 24.93
N LYS A 151 -0.90 -30.15 25.23
CA LYS A 151 -2.05 -30.87 24.67
C LYS A 151 -2.24 -30.50 23.20
N ASN A 152 -2.20 -29.21 22.89
CA ASN A 152 -2.35 -28.66 21.55
C ASN A 152 -1.18 -29.07 20.65
N GLN A 153 0.06 -29.09 21.17
CA GLN A 153 1.21 -29.64 20.48
C GLN A 153 1.05 -31.12 20.11
N ALA A 154 0.53 -31.94 21.01
CA ALA A 154 0.29 -33.36 20.73
C ALA A 154 -0.75 -33.56 19.62
N GLU A 155 -1.82 -32.77 19.61
CA GLU A 155 -2.83 -32.79 18.55
C GLU A 155 -2.26 -32.29 17.23
N ALA A 156 -1.49 -31.20 17.22
CA ALA A 156 -0.84 -30.69 16.03
C ALA A 156 0.18 -31.69 15.46
N GLN A 157 0.95 -32.39 16.33
CA GLN A 157 1.87 -33.47 15.94
C GLN A 157 1.12 -34.65 15.29
N ARG A 158 -0.07 -34.99 15.81
CA ARG A 158 -0.92 -36.03 15.22
C ARG A 158 -1.37 -35.65 13.81
N ARG A 159 -1.87 -34.42 13.64
CA ARG A 159 -2.29 -33.88 12.33
C ARG A 159 -1.15 -33.80 11.34
N LEU A 160 0.04 -33.37 11.80
CA LEU A 160 1.22 -33.25 10.97
C LEU A 160 1.65 -34.60 10.34
N LYS A 161 1.45 -35.72 11.07
CA LYS A 161 1.73 -37.06 10.53
C LYS A 161 0.79 -37.46 9.38
N GLU A 162 -0.39 -36.85 9.30
CA GLU A 162 -1.40 -37.11 8.28
C GLU A 162 -1.21 -36.21 7.04
N GLN A 163 -0.32 -35.22 7.12
CA GLN A 163 -0.03 -34.26 6.05
C GLN A 163 1.43 -34.39 5.61
N SER A 164 1.67 -34.21 4.32
CA SER A 164 3.03 -34.13 3.78
C SER A 164 3.42 -32.68 3.52
N PHE A 165 4.48 -32.21 4.18
CA PHE A 165 5.05 -30.88 3.92
C PHE A 165 6.31 -30.98 3.06
N ASP A 166 6.47 -30.13 2.05
CA ASP A 166 7.70 -30.06 1.26
C ASP A 166 8.74 -29.20 2.01
N VAL A 167 9.79 -29.89 2.48
CA VAL A 167 10.84 -29.31 3.35
C VAL A 167 12.16 -29.08 2.61
N LYS A 168 12.20 -29.19 1.28
CA LYS A 168 13.45 -29.12 0.50
C LYS A 168 14.23 -27.82 0.75
N GLY A 169 15.44 -27.97 1.28
CA GLY A 169 16.44 -26.91 1.37
C GLY A 169 16.29 -25.93 2.54
N ARG A 170 15.37 -26.14 3.47
CA ARG A 170 15.18 -25.29 4.67
C ARG A 170 15.77 -25.92 5.93
N ASP A 171 16.10 -25.07 6.92
CA ASP A 171 16.48 -25.56 8.26
C ASP A 171 15.35 -26.40 8.87
N LYS A 172 15.67 -27.61 9.33
CA LYS A 172 14.68 -28.56 9.81
C LYS A 172 13.87 -28.01 10.99
N ASN A 173 14.50 -27.31 11.93
CA ASN A 173 13.82 -26.82 13.13
C ASN A 173 12.80 -25.72 12.79
N VAL A 174 13.16 -24.84 11.83
CA VAL A 174 12.27 -23.80 11.31
C VAL A 174 11.07 -24.42 10.59
N VAL A 175 11.33 -25.44 9.77
CA VAL A 175 10.27 -26.14 9.03
C VAL A 175 9.35 -26.92 9.96
N ASP A 176 9.90 -27.64 10.93
CA ASP A 176 9.11 -28.44 11.88
C ASP A 176 8.15 -27.53 12.69
N PHE A 177 8.64 -26.37 13.14
CA PHE A 177 7.78 -25.40 13.84
C PHE A 177 6.71 -24.80 12.92
N PHE A 178 7.10 -24.33 11.73
CA PHE A 178 6.17 -23.77 10.75
C PHE A 178 5.07 -24.78 10.34
N ALA A 179 5.47 -26.02 10.05
CA ALA A 179 4.54 -27.10 9.72
C ALA A 179 3.60 -27.41 10.88
N LEU A 180 4.12 -27.48 12.12
CA LEU A 180 3.33 -27.71 13.32
C LEU A 180 2.30 -26.59 13.54
N ALA A 181 2.72 -25.35 13.40
CA ALA A 181 1.86 -24.20 13.55
C ALA A 181 0.79 -24.12 12.45
N ASN A 182 1.13 -24.51 11.21
CA ASN A 182 0.18 -24.51 10.09
C ASN A 182 -0.96 -25.54 10.23
N VAL A 183 -0.72 -26.67 10.89
CA VAL A 183 -1.81 -27.64 11.16
C VAL A 183 -2.69 -27.24 12.36
N TRP A 184 -2.29 -26.24 13.13
CA TRP A 184 -3.14 -25.63 14.14
C TRP A 184 -4.25 -24.80 13.47
N PRO A 185 -5.51 -24.85 13.98
CA PRO A 185 -6.61 -24.14 13.32
C PRO A 185 -6.36 -22.65 13.18
N ALA A 186 -6.41 -22.12 11.95
CA ALA A 186 -6.23 -20.69 11.67
C ALA A 186 -7.34 -19.86 12.34
N GLU A 187 -8.53 -20.43 12.48
CA GLU A 187 -9.68 -19.81 13.14
C GLU A 187 -9.38 -19.44 14.60
N GLU A 188 -8.55 -20.22 15.30
CA GLU A 188 -8.14 -19.94 16.67
C GLU A 188 -7.24 -18.71 16.74
N ALA A 189 -6.26 -18.58 15.83
CA ALA A 189 -5.40 -17.41 15.75
C ALA A 189 -6.20 -16.13 15.41
N VAL A 190 -7.10 -16.22 14.44
CA VAL A 190 -7.98 -15.11 14.04
C VAL A 190 -8.95 -14.75 15.18
N ALA A 191 -9.48 -15.73 15.89
CA ALA A 191 -10.35 -15.49 17.06
C ALA A 191 -9.57 -14.77 18.16
N ALA A 192 -8.39 -15.27 18.54
CA ALA A 192 -7.54 -14.67 19.57
C ALA A 192 -7.09 -13.23 19.23
N ALA A 193 -6.90 -12.93 17.94
CA ALA A 193 -6.65 -11.56 17.49
C ALA A 193 -7.89 -10.66 17.69
N ASN A 194 -9.07 -11.15 17.29
CA ASN A 194 -10.33 -10.41 17.44
C ASN A 194 -10.72 -10.21 18.92
N GLU A 195 -10.44 -11.16 19.80
CA GLU A 195 -10.67 -11.03 21.25
C GLU A 195 -9.86 -9.90 21.87
N GLN A 196 -8.70 -9.57 21.31
CA GLN A 196 -7.89 -8.41 21.65
C GLN A 196 -8.37 -7.12 20.94
N GLY A 197 -9.43 -7.21 20.14
CA GLY A 197 -9.96 -6.10 19.34
C GLY A 197 -9.03 -5.71 18.19
N ALA A 198 -8.21 -6.61 17.67
CA ALA A 198 -7.33 -6.33 16.54
C ALA A 198 -8.13 -6.04 15.25
N PHE A 199 -7.56 -5.21 14.39
CA PHE A 199 -8.00 -5.06 13.01
C PHE A 199 -7.31 -6.13 12.18
N VAL A 200 -8.07 -7.06 11.61
CA VAL A 200 -7.58 -8.19 10.81
C VAL A 200 -7.82 -7.92 9.34
N PHE A 201 -6.81 -8.13 8.50
CA PHE A 201 -6.95 -8.02 7.05
C PHE A 201 -6.21 -9.15 6.32
N TRP A 202 -6.74 -9.54 5.15
CA TRP A 202 -6.16 -10.58 4.31
C TRP A 202 -5.03 -10.02 3.45
N ASN A 203 -3.85 -10.64 3.53
CA ASN A 203 -2.62 -10.20 2.88
C ASN A 203 -2.49 -10.76 1.47
N HIS A 204 -1.94 -9.97 0.56
CA HIS A 204 -1.50 -10.33 -0.80
C HIS A 204 -2.29 -11.49 -1.44
N PRO A 205 -3.62 -11.41 -1.53
CA PRO A 205 -4.48 -12.51 -2.01
C PRO A 205 -4.17 -12.95 -3.44
N MET A 206 -3.46 -12.13 -4.20
CA MET A 206 -2.99 -12.39 -5.56
C MET A 206 -1.64 -13.11 -5.62
N TRP A 207 -0.96 -13.27 -4.49
CA TRP A 207 0.36 -13.90 -4.47
C TRP A 207 0.29 -15.34 -4.98
N SER A 208 1.25 -15.74 -5.86
CA SER A 208 1.21 -17.03 -6.56
C SER A 208 1.26 -18.26 -5.63
N SER A 209 1.75 -18.12 -4.40
CA SER A 209 1.68 -19.18 -3.39
C SER A 209 0.28 -19.33 -2.78
N GLN A 210 -0.53 -18.29 -2.77
CA GLN A 210 -1.93 -18.33 -2.34
C GLN A 210 -2.89 -18.56 -3.53
N ALA A 211 -2.59 -17.99 -4.69
CA ALA A 211 -3.38 -18.09 -5.90
C ALA A 211 -2.46 -18.36 -7.10
N LYS A 212 -2.36 -19.60 -7.55
CA LYS A 212 -1.43 -20.02 -8.61
C LYS A 212 -1.59 -19.27 -9.92
N ASP A 213 -2.76 -18.77 -10.21
CA ASP A 213 -3.09 -17.95 -11.37
C ASP A 213 -3.09 -16.43 -11.08
N GLY A 214 -2.71 -16.02 -9.88
CA GLY A 214 -2.69 -14.62 -9.44
C GLY A 214 -4.07 -14.00 -9.17
N VAL A 215 -5.15 -14.80 -9.22
CA VAL A 215 -6.53 -14.31 -9.09
C VAL A 215 -7.03 -14.52 -7.66
N ALA A 216 -7.30 -13.44 -6.94
CA ALA A 216 -7.86 -13.49 -5.59
C ALA A 216 -9.29 -14.05 -5.59
N ARG A 217 -9.57 -15.03 -4.71
CA ARG A 217 -10.90 -15.65 -4.55
C ARG A 217 -11.21 -15.94 -3.09
N LEU A 218 -12.40 -15.53 -2.65
CA LEU A 218 -12.89 -15.87 -1.31
C LEU A 218 -13.13 -17.36 -1.16
N THR A 219 -12.51 -17.96 -0.16
CA THR A 219 -12.86 -19.32 0.31
C THR A 219 -14.05 -19.27 1.25
N ASN A 220 -14.61 -20.45 1.63
CA ASN A 220 -15.67 -20.53 2.64
C ASN A 220 -15.20 -19.99 3.99
N MET A 221 -13.93 -20.17 4.35
CA MET A 221 -13.34 -19.64 5.59
C MET A 221 -13.34 -18.10 5.59
N HIS A 222 -12.91 -17.45 4.49
CA HIS A 222 -12.97 -15.99 4.35
C HIS A 222 -14.41 -15.48 4.48
N LYS A 223 -15.36 -16.10 3.78
CA LYS A 223 -16.78 -15.74 3.86
C LYS A 223 -17.30 -15.83 5.29
N LYS A 224 -16.91 -16.89 6.00
CA LYS A 224 -17.26 -17.05 7.42
C LYS A 224 -16.65 -15.94 8.28
N PHE A 225 -15.36 -15.62 8.11
CA PHE A 225 -14.73 -14.52 8.85
C PHE A 225 -15.37 -13.17 8.58
N ILE A 226 -15.78 -12.89 7.32
CA ILE A 226 -16.52 -11.67 6.97
C ILE A 226 -17.87 -11.64 7.67
N THR A 227 -18.63 -12.74 7.59
CA THR A 227 -19.98 -12.85 8.21
C THR A 227 -19.91 -12.72 9.72
N ASP A 228 -18.89 -13.31 10.35
CA ASP A 228 -18.66 -13.26 11.79
C ASP A 228 -18.05 -11.91 12.25
N GLY A 229 -17.77 -10.99 11.33
CA GLY A 229 -17.13 -9.69 11.63
C GLY A 229 -15.68 -9.82 12.12
N LYS A 230 -14.96 -10.85 11.69
CA LYS A 230 -13.57 -11.17 12.08
C LYS A 230 -12.53 -10.81 11.03
N LEU A 231 -12.94 -10.50 9.80
CA LEU A 231 -12.10 -10.00 8.70
C LEU A 231 -12.59 -8.60 8.32
N HIS A 232 -11.73 -7.59 8.43
CA HIS A 232 -12.09 -6.19 8.35
C HIS A 232 -11.56 -5.48 7.11
N GLY A 233 -10.46 -5.99 6.53
CA GLY A 233 -9.79 -5.42 5.36
C GLY A 233 -9.16 -6.48 4.46
N ILE A 234 -8.65 -6.02 3.33
CA ILE A 234 -7.95 -6.86 2.34
C ILE A 234 -6.91 -6.01 1.63
N GLU A 235 -5.74 -6.55 1.36
CA GLU A 235 -4.74 -5.90 0.52
C GLU A 235 -5.16 -5.92 -0.95
N ILE A 236 -5.32 -4.72 -1.50
CA ILE A 236 -5.52 -4.47 -2.92
C ILE A 236 -4.17 -4.33 -3.61
N VAL A 237 -3.22 -3.76 -2.85
CA VAL A 237 -1.85 -3.54 -3.25
C VAL A 237 -0.92 -4.12 -2.19
N ASN A 238 0.07 -4.89 -2.64
CA ASN A 238 1.15 -5.38 -1.80
C ASN A 238 2.46 -5.29 -2.61
N GLY A 239 3.44 -4.56 -2.08
CA GLY A 239 4.69 -4.30 -2.77
C GLY A 239 4.48 -3.69 -4.15
N SER A 240 4.93 -4.37 -5.19
CA SER A 240 4.80 -3.92 -6.59
C SER A 240 3.51 -4.40 -7.29
N THR A 241 2.67 -5.20 -6.60
CA THR A 241 1.50 -5.87 -7.19
C THR A 241 0.18 -5.17 -6.84
N TYR A 242 -0.78 -5.28 -7.76
CA TYR A 242 -2.15 -4.79 -7.62
C TYR A 242 -3.12 -5.91 -8.03
N SER A 243 -4.23 -6.07 -7.31
CA SER A 243 -5.27 -7.02 -7.65
C SER A 243 -6.62 -6.35 -7.84
N GLU A 244 -7.12 -6.43 -9.05
CA GLU A 244 -8.46 -5.97 -9.43
C GLU A 244 -9.54 -6.79 -8.73
N GLU A 245 -9.33 -8.11 -8.58
CA GLU A 245 -10.27 -9.02 -7.93
C GLU A 245 -10.35 -8.75 -6.43
N ALA A 246 -9.21 -8.49 -5.78
CA ALA A 246 -9.20 -8.09 -4.37
C ALA A 246 -9.96 -6.78 -4.16
N PHE A 247 -9.87 -5.84 -5.11
CA PHE A 247 -10.63 -4.59 -5.05
C PHE A 247 -12.13 -4.84 -5.18
N ARG A 248 -12.56 -5.70 -6.13
CA ARG A 248 -13.98 -6.10 -6.21
C ARG A 248 -14.47 -6.78 -4.94
N ILE A 249 -13.69 -7.73 -4.41
CA ILE A 249 -13.99 -8.40 -3.14
C ILE A 249 -14.18 -7.38 -2.01
N ALA A 250 -13.30 -6.38 -1.90
CA ALA A 250 -13.39 -5.35 -0.89
C ALA A 250 -14.67 -4.51 -0.98
N ILE A 251 -15.07 -4.13 -2.21
CA ILE A 251 -16.29 -3.36 -2.45
C ILE A 251 -17.52 -4.20 -2.10
N GLU A 252 -17.61 -5.40 -2.66
CA GLU A 252 -18.78 -6.29 -2.53
C GLU A 252 -19.01 -6.73 -1.06
N ASN A 253 -17.94 -6.89 -0.29
CA ASN A 253 -18.02 -7.36 1.09
C ASN A 253 -17.80 -6.23 2.13
N ASN A 254 -17.77 -4.99 1.67
CA ASN A 254 -17.58 -3.81 2.51
C ASN A 254 -16.33 -3.89 3.42
N LEU A 255 -15.21 -4.40 2.89
CA LEU A 255 -13.92 -4.43 3.58
C LEU A 255 -13.17 -3.11 3.42
N ALA A 256 -12.23 -2.84 4.31
CA ALA A 256 -11.29 -1.73 4.15
C ALA A 256 -10.28 -2.04 3.03
N LEU A 257 -9.95 -1.02 2.24
CA LEU A 257 -8.95 -1.09 1.18
C LEU A 257 -7.58 -0.83 1.80
N ILE A 258 -6.67 -1.79 1.69
CA ILE A 258 -5.34 -1.73 2.29
C ILE A 258 -4.28 -1.82 1.19
N GLY A 259 -3.29 -0.94 1.25
CA GLY A 259 -2.09 -0.98 0.41
C GLY A 259 -0.84 -0.89 1.29
N THR A 260 0.09 -1.81 1.10
CA THR A 260 1.25 -2.01 1.97
C THR A 260 2.50 -2.31 1.19
N SER A 261 3.67 -2.14 1.83
CA SER A 261 4.93 -2.49 1.21
C SER A 261 5.30 -3.97 1.33
N ASP A 262 4.93 -4.60 2.42
CA ASP A 262 5.39 -5.96 2.78
C ASP A 262 6.92 -6.05 2.71
N VAL A 263 7.59 -4.98 3.16
CA VAL A 263 9.02 -4.80 2.96
C VAL A 263 9.83 -5.73 3.87
N HIS A 264 10.73 -6.48 3.25
CA HIS A 264 11.69 -7.35 3.92
C HIS A 264 13.11 -6.76 3.90
N ASN A 265 13.48 -6.09 2.80
CA ASN A 265 14.78 -5.46 2.59
C ASN A 265 14.84 -4.04 3.17
N LEU A 266 15.97 -3.35 2.97
CA LEU A 266 15.99 -1.88 3.08
C LEU A 266 15.01 -1.29 2.06
N ILE A 267 14.23 -0.30 2.49
CA ILE A 267 13.21 0.32 1.62
C ILE A 267 13.83 0.90 0.35
N GLU A 268 15.07 1.40 0.42
CA GLU A 268 15.79 1.97 -0.73
C GLU A 268 16.30 0.91 -1.71
N TRP A 269 16.26 -0.39 -1.37
CA TRP A 269 16.56 -1.47 -2.31
C TRP A 269 15.35 -1.84 -3.15
N ASP A 270 14.17 -1.66 -2.59
CA ASP A 270 12.90 -2.02 -3.25
C ASP A 270 12.27 -0.82 -3.96
N TYR A 271 12.53 0.41 -3.47
CA TYR A 271 11.97 1.67 -3.99
C TYR A 271 13.06 2.74 -4.10
N LEU A 272 13.23 3.33 -5.28
CA LEU A 272 14.20 4.40 -5.52
C LEU A 272 13.66 5.75 -5.00
N THR A 273 13.57 5.88 -3.68
CA THR A 273 12.96 7.05 -3.02
C THR A 273 13.65 8.38 -3.36
N ARG A 274 14.94 8.34 -3.72
CA ARG A 274 15.72 9.53 -4.15
C ARG A 274 15.27 10.13 -5.48
N ILE A 275 14.54 9.36 -6.30
CA ILE A 275 14.01 9.82 -7.60
C ILE A 275 12.48 9.85 -7.62
N GLY A 276 11.85 9.83 -6.44
CA GLY A 276 10.41 9.96 -6.28
C GLY A 276 9.62 8.66 -6.32
N GLU A 277 10.27 7.48 -6.41
CA GLU A 277 9.54 6.23 -6.15
C GLU A 277 9.20 6.16 -4.66
N HIS A 278 8.07 5.57 -4.36
CA HIS A 278 7.60 5.40 -2.99
C HIS A 278 7.02 4.01 -2.77
N ARG A 279 7.08 3.55 -1.52
CA ARG A 279 6.34 2.35 -1.11
C ARG A 279 4.83 2.57 -1.26
N PRO A 280 4.02 1.54 -1.53
CA PRO A 280 2.59 1.66 -1.36
C PRO A 280 2.25 2.10 0.06
N VAL A 281 1.29 3.00 0.19
CA VAL A 281 0.83 3.46 1.50
C VAL A 281 -0.68 3.44 1.57
N THR A 282 -1.20 3.21 2.76
CA THR A 282 -2.61 3.44 3.09
C THR A 282 -2.74 4.79 3.78
N LEU A 283 -3.48 5.71 3.18
CA LEU A 283 -3.90 6.97 3.77
C LEU A 283 -5.10 6.71 4.66
N ILE A 284 -4.98 7.01 5.96
CA ILE A 284 -6.04 6.79 6.95
C ILE A 284 -6.62 8.14 7.37
N PHE A 285 -7.93 8.30 7.26
CA PHE A 285 -8.61 9.54 7.65
C PHE A 285 -9.11 9.46 9.10
N ALA A 286 -8.27 9.88 10.05
CA ALA A 286 -8.49 9.83 11.48
C ALA A 286 -8.82 11.19 12.07
N LYS A 287 -9.46 11.25 13.26
CA LYS A 287 -9.74 12.52 13.96
C LYS A 287 -8.48 13.15 14.53
N ASP A 288 -7.57 12.31 15.00
CA ASP A 288 -6.29 12.67 15.59
C ASP A 288 -5.29 11.51 15.42
N ARG A 289 -4.07 11.66 15.96
CA ARG A 289 -2.99 10.68 15.87
C ARG A 289 -3.02 9.58 16.94
N SER A 290 -4.08 9.48 17.76
CA SER A 290 -4.19 8.43 18.77
C SER A 290 -4.40 7.06 18.11
N LYS A 291 -3.93 6.01 18.77
CA LYS A 291 -4.14 4.62 18.29
C LYS A 291 -5.64 4.30 18.20
N GLU A 292 -6.44 4.82 19.11
CA GLU A 292 -7.89 4.67 19.15
C GLU A 292 -8.56 5.32 17.94
N SER A 293 -8.14 6.52 17.58
CA SER A 293 -8.68 7.25 16.42
C SER A 293 -8.27 6.61 15.10
N ILE A 294 -7.02 6.11 15.01
CA ILE A 294 -6.52 5.34 13.85
C ILE A 294 -7.30 4.04 13.72
N LYS A 295 -7.48 3.31 14.82
CA LYS A 295 -8.24 2.07 14.88
C LYS A 295 -9.69 2.28 14.43
N GLU A 296 -10.36 3.30 14.99
CA GLU A 296 -11.73 3.69 14.58
C GLU A 296 -11.80 3.95 13.07
N ALA A 297 -10.83 4.72 12.53
CA ALA A 297 -10.81 5.04 11.11
C ALA A 297 -10.70 3.79 10.22
N LEU A 298 -9.86 2.84 10.58
CA LEU A 298 -9.70 1.56 9.86
C LEU A 298 -10.98 0.72 9.91
N PHE A 299 -11.58 0.54 11.09
CA PHE A 299 -12.86 -0.17 11.24
C PHE A 299 -14.01 0.51 10.49
N GLN A 300 -13.97 1.84 10.36
CA GLN A 300 -14.91 2.62 9.55
C GLN A 300 -14.52 2.65 8.06
N ARG A 301 -13.44 1.96 7.65
CA ARG A 301 -12.98 1.84 6.26
C ARG A 301 -12.64 3.19 5.61
N ARG A 302 -12.19 4.15 6.45
CA ARG A 302 -11.78 5.48 5.99
C ARG A 302 -10.34 5.44 5.49
N THR A 303 -10.16 4.79 4.33
CA THR A 303 -8.85 4.55 3.73
C THR A 303 -8.84 4.88 2.23
N VAL A 304 -7.68 5.34 1.75
CA VAL A 304 -7.32 5.46 0.34
C VAL A 304 -5.90 4.92 0.20
N ILE A 305 -5.64 4.15 -0.85
CA ILE A 305 -4.31 3.65 -1.18
C ILE A 305 -3.65 4.60 -2.16
N TRP A 306 -2.38 4.91 -1.95
CA TRP A 306 -1.52 5.51 -2.96
C TRP A 306 -0.46 4.50 -3.38
N PHE A 307 -0.49 4.13 -4.65
CA PHE A 307 0.38 3.12 -5.24
C PHE A 307 0.89 3.60 -6.60
N LYS A 308 2.20 3.78 -6.71
CA LYS A 308 2.80 4.41 -7.90
C LYS A 308 2.11 5.77 -8.12
N GLU A 309 1.53 5.98 -9.30
CA GLU A 309 0.79 7.21 -9.59
C GLU A 309 -0.74 7.05 -9.42
N ILE A 310 -1.21 5.98 -8.76
CA ILE A 310 -2.64 5.64 -8.69
C ILE A 310 -3.16 5.84 -7.27
N LEU A 311 -4.28 6.55 -7.14
CA LEU A 311 -5.08 6.63 -5.93
C LEU A 311 -6.24 5.61 -6.03
N ILE A 312 -6.44 4.79 -5.00
CA ILE A 312 -7.47 3.75 -4.97
C ILE A 312 -8.28 3.91 -3.69
N GLY A 313 -9.57 4.15 -3.80
CA GLY A 313 -10.41 4.36 -2.62
C GLY A 313 -11.89 4.27 -2.92
N LYS A 314 -12.71 4.02 -1.90
CA LYS A 314 -14.16 4.20 -2.04
C LYS A 314 -14.47 5.67 -2.30
N GLU A 315 -15.51 5.94 -3.09
CA GLU A 315 -15.86 7.30 -3.51
C GLU A 315 -16.00 8.28 -2.33
N ASP A 316 -16.63 7.84 -1.23
CA ASP A 316 -16.82 8.63 0.00
C ASP A 316 -15.52 9.05 0.70
N ASN A 317 -14.40 8.38 0.42
CA ASN A 317 -13.09 8.71 0.94
C ASN A 317 -12.21 9.42 -0.10
N LEU A 318 -12.26 8.96 -1.35
CA LEU A 318 -11.38 9.44 -2.41
C LEU A 318 -11.78 10.83 -2.90
N LEU A 319 -13.09 11.12 -3.04
CA LEU A 319 -13.55 12.42 -3.50
C LEU A 319 -13.18 13.56 -2.53
N PRO A 320 -13.41 13.47 -1.20
CA PRO A 320 -12.95 14.50 -0.26
C PRO A 320 -11.41 14.68 -0.27
N LEU A 321 -10.64 13.63 -0.51
CA LEU A 321 -9.19 13.73 -0.64
C LEU A 321 -8.83 14.53 -1.90
N LEU A 322 -9.41 14.22 -3.05
CA LEU A 322 -9.17 14.95 -4.30
C LEU A 322 -9.56 16.43 -4.19
N GLU A 323 -10.67 16.74 -3.49
CA GLU A 323 -11.09 18.12 -3.19
C GLU A 323 -10.08 18.87 -2.31
N SER A 324 -9.37 18.16 -1.42
CA SER A 324 -8.31 18.75 -0.59
C SER A 324 -6.99 18.89 -1.36
N ILE A 325 -6.72 18.00 -2.32
CA ILE A 325 -5.51 18.01 -3.13
C ILE A 325 -5.53 19.18 -4.13
N ILE A 326 -6.66 19.40 -4.81
CA ILE A 326 -6.76 20.38 -5.90
C ILE A 326 -7.26 21.72 -5.37
N SER A 327 -6.49 22.78 -5.63
CA SER A 327 -6.88 24.14 -5.33
C SER A 327 -6.64 25.07 -6.50
N ILE A 328 -7.39 26.19 -6.55
CA ILE A 328 -7.14 27.28 -7.51
C ILE A 328 -6.35 28.37 -6.80
N GLU A 329 -5.16 28.66 -7.30
CA GLU A 329 -4.26 29.67 -6.73
C GLU A 329 -4.61 31.07 -7.25
N SER A 330 -4.94 31.19 -8.53
CA SER A 330 -5.29 32.47 -9.12
C SER A 330 -6.12 32.32 -10.40
N THR A 331 -6.90 33.36 -10.69
CA THR A 331 -7.68 33.49 -11.91
C THR A 331 -7.60 34.92 -12.46
N GLY A 332 -7.71 35.07 -13.76
CA GLY A 332 -7.78 36.39 -14.40
C GLY A 332 -7.89 36.29 -15.91
N TYR A 333 -8.62 37.25 -16.52
CA TYR A 333 -8.71 37.34 -17.98
C TYR A 333 -7.44 37.93 -18.59
N ASP A 334 -6.98 37.37 -19.69
CA ASP A 334 -5.94 37.95 -20.52
C ASP A 334 -6.44 39.28 -21.07
N LYS A 335 -5.61 40.33 -21.01
CA LYS A 335 -5.99 41.70 -21.37
C LYS A 335 -6.61 41.77 -22.75
N GLY A 336 -7.80 42.36 -22.86
CA GLY A 336 -8.53 42.54 -24.11
C GLY A 336 -9.11 41.29 -24.74
N THR A 337 -9.16 40.16 -24.00
CA THR A 337 -9.67 38.87 -24.48
C THR A 337 -10.81 38.32 -23.63
N GLN A 338 -11.37 37.20 -24.07
CA GLN A 338 -12.28 36.34 -23.31
C GLN A 338 -11.60 35.00 -22.92
N ILE A 339 -10.27 35.01 -22.86
CA ILE A 339 -9.48 33.88 -22.41
C ILE A 339 -9.18 34.06 -20.95
N LEU A 340 -9.70 33.13 -20.13
CA LEU A 340 -9.49 33.09 -18.69
C LEU A 340 -8.27 32.24 -18.36
N THR A 341 -7.26 32.83 -17.75
CA THR A 341 -6.14 32.11 -17.16
C THR A 341 -6.51 31.64 -15.77
N VAL A 342 -6.32 30.35 -15.48
CA VAL A 342 -6.54 29.71 -14.18
C VAL A 342 -5.26 28.94 -13.82
N ILE A 343 -4.75 29.13 -12.60
CA ILE A 343 -3.65 28.34 -12.06
C ILE A 343 -4.24 27.33 -11.08
N ILE A 344 -4.13 26.04 -11.44
CA ILE A 344 -4.54 24.92 -10.60
C ILE A 344 -3.29 24.38 -9.91
N LYS A 345 -3.37 24.21 -8.59
CA LYS A 345 -2.31 23.69 -7.74
C LYS A 345 -2.65 22.31 -7.19
N ASN A 346 -1.67 21.42 -7.15
CA ASN A 346 -1.70 20.13 -6.46
C ASN A 346 -0.95 20.26 -5.13
N ASN A 347 -1.65 19.99 -4.04
CA ASN A 347 -1.12 20.10 -2.67
C ASN A 347 -0.71 18.72 -2.10
N SER A 348 -0.46 17.71 -2.95
CA SER A 348 -0.04 16.36 -2.54
C SER A 348 1.16 15.89 -3.33
N SER A 349 1.80 14.81 -2.84
CA SER A 349 2.86 14.11 -3.59
C SER A 349 2.34 13.33 -4.80
N ALA A 350 1.05 12.99 -4.85
CA ALA A 350 0.48 12.23 -5.95
C ALA A 350 0.29 13.11 -7.20
N ARG A 351 0.84 12.67 -8.33
CA ARG A 351 0.55 13.27 -9.64
C ARG A 351 -0.89 12.94 -10.05
N LEU A 352 -1.61 13.87 -10.63
CA LEU A 352 -2.97 13.67 -11.12
C LEU A 352 -3.05 13.82 -12.65
N GLN A 353 -3.75 12.90 -13.29
CA GLN A 353 -4.07 12.93 -14.71
C GLN A 353 -5.54 13.33 -14.88
N LEU A 354 -5.78 14.57 -15.27
CA LEU A 354 -7.10 15.17 -15.35
C LEU A 354 -7.59 15.17 -16.80
N LYS A 355 -8.77 14.63 -17.05
CA LYS A 355 -9.46 14.75 -18.34
C LYS A 355 -10.61 15.73 -18.19
N ASN A 356 -10.55 16.81 -18.94
CA ASN A 356 -11.59 17.82 -18.93
C ASN A 356 -12.94 17.26 -19.40
N GLN A 357 -13.96 17.41 -18.58
CA GLN A 357 -15.36 17.05 -18.83
C GLN A 357 -16.26 18.28 -18.80
N SER A 358 -15.69 19.49 -18.53
CA SER A 358 -16.45 20.72 -18.54
C SER A 358 -16.81 21.18 -19.96
N ARG A 359 -17.79 22.07 -20.08
CA ARG A 359 -18.24 22.66 -21.36
C ARG A 359 -17.18 23.57 -22.00
N PHE A 360 -16.09 23.85 -21.32
CA PHE A 360 -15.04 24.77 -21.81
C PHE A 360 -13.92 23.98 -22.51
N THR A 361 -13.31 24.61 -23.50
CA THR A 361 -12.07 24.11 -24.13
C THR A 361 -10.89 25.02 -23.77
N PHE A 362 -9.69 24.47 -23.86
CA PHE A 362 -8.49 25.22 -23.57
C PHE A 362 -7.91 25.90 -24.81
N PHE A 363 -7.15 26.99 -24.62
CA PHE A 363 -6.60 27.77 -25.70
C PHE A 363 -5.31 27.16 -26.26
N ASP A 364 -4.45 26.67 -25.38
CA ASP A 364 -3.08 26.24 -25.67
C ASP A 364 -2.75 24.83 -25.15
N SER A 365 -3.73 24.09 -24.68
CA SER A 365 -3.59 22.70 -24.22
C SER A 365 -4.72 21.82 -24.72
N THR A 366 -4.53 20.50 -24.61
CA THR A 366 -5.56 19.50 -24.92
C THR A 366 -6.55 19.38 -23.77
N ASN A 367 -7.51 18.46 -23.88
CA ASN A 367 -8.44 18.13 -22.79
C ASN A 367 -7.80 17.22 -21.71
N LEU A 368 -6.55 16.78 -21.92
CA LEU A 368 -5.78 16.03 -20.93
C LEU A 368 -4.77 16.95 -20.26
N ILE A 369 -4.80 16.98 -18.94
CA ILE A 369 -3.95 17.83 -18.12
C ILE A 369 -3.18 16.91 -17.20
N ASP A 370 -1.88 17.07 -17.20
CA ASP A 370 -0.97 16.45 -16.26
C ASP A 370 -0.66 17.46 -15.16
N LEU A 371 -1.10 17.15 -13.92
CA LEU A 371 -0.90 17.98 -12.75
C LEU A 371 0.07 17.30 -11.80
N PRO A 372 1.38 17.66 -11.85
CA PRO A 372 2.41 17.03 -11.02
C PRO A 372 2.14 17.20 -9.53
N GLY A 373 2.72 16.30 -8.71
CA GLY A 373 2.67 16.40 -7.27
C GLY A 373 3.40 17.65 -6.76
N ASN A 374 2.85 18.32 -5.77
CA ASN A 374 3.39 19.53 -5.13
C ASN A 374 3.69 20.68 -6.11
N ASP A 375 3.02 20.72 -7.26
CA ASP A 375 3.25 21.68 -8.33
C ASP A 375 1.91 22.27 -8.84
N LYS A 376 1.98 23.08 -9.86
CA LYS A 376 0.84 23.80 -10.44
C LYS A 376 0.87 23.83 -11.96
N VAL A 377 -0.30 23.91 -12.57
CA VAL A 377 -0.47 24.01 -14.01
C VAL A 377 -1.31 25.24 -14.36
N LYS A 378 -0.86 25.97 -15.37
CA LYS A 378 -1.61 27.09 -15.95
C LYS A 378 -2.52 26.60 -17.07
N LEU A 379 -3.81 26.87 -16.94
CA LEU A 379 -4.82 26.61 -17.95
C LEU A 379 -5.34 27.92 -18.53
N ARG A 380 -5.43 28.00 -19.85
CA ARG A 380 -6.04 29.13 -20.56
C ARG A 380 -7.37 28.69 -21.18
N ILE A 381 -8.47 29.14 -20.62
CA ILE A 381 -9.83 28.67 -20.88
C ILE A 381 -10.57 29.62 -21.82
N LYS A 382 -11.15 29.09 -22.89
CA LYS A 382 -12.02 29.83 -23.81
C LYS A 382 -13.42 29.94 -23.21
N THR A 383 -13.76 31.10 -22.60
CA THR A 383 -15.04 31.29 -21.91
C THR A 383 -16.14 31.90 -22.77
N LEU A 384 -15.81 32.37 -24.00
CA LEU A 384 -16.71 33.02 -24.97
C LEU A 384 -17.30 34.36 -24.50
N LYS A 385 -17.43 34.57 -23.20
CA LYS A 385 -17.83 35.82 -22.53
C LYS A 385 -17.17 35.88 -21.15
N LYS A 386 -17.11 37.06 -20.56
CA LYS A 386 -16.63 37.20 -19.16
C LYS A 386 -17.63 36.54 -18.22
N LEU A 387 -17.14 35.84 -17.24
CA LEU A 387 -17.89 35.09 -16.21
C LEU A 387 -17.50 35.65 -14.83
N ASP A 388 -18.43 35.60 -13.88
CA ASP A 388 -18.17 35.92 -12.45
C ASP A 388 -17.72 34.69 -11.67
N ASN A 389 -18.12 33.50 -12.15
CA ASN A 389 -17.80 32.22 -11.55
C ASN A 389 -17.45 31.20 -12.62
N LEU A 390 -16.48 30.34 -12.33
CA LEU A 390 -16.06 29.24 -13.16
C LEU A 390 -16.32 27.92 -12.43
N GLN A 391 -16.84 26.95 -13.16
CA GLN A 391 -16.94 25.56 -12.73
C GLN A 391 -16.21 24.69 -13.77
N LEU A 392 -15.20 23.97 -13.31
CA LEU A 392 -14.50 22.97 -14.11
C LEU A 392 -14.81 21.59 -13.57
N GLU A 393 -15.12 20.67 -14.47
CA GLU A 393 -15.34 19.25 -14.17
C GLU A 393 -14.20 18.43 -14.80
N PHE A 394 -13.62 17.54 -14.00
CA PHE A 394 -12.56 16.64 -14.44
C PHE A 394 -12.87 15.20 -14.06
N GLU A 395 -12.61 14.27 -14.97
CA GLU A 395 -12.40 12.86 -14.66
C GLU A 395 -10.92 12.68 -14.30
N VAL A 396 -10.64 12.09 -13.15
CA VAL A 396 -9.27 11.86 -12.65
C VAL A 396 -8.87 10.43 -13.04
N LEU A 397 -8.12 10.30 -14.13
CA LEU A 397 -7.84 9.03 -14.81
C LEU A 397 -7.03 8.03 -13.99
N ASN A 398 -6.30 8.52 -12.99
CA ASN A 398 -5.50 7.70 -12.07
C ASN A 398 -6.04 7.73 -10.64
N ALA A 399 -7.34 7.94 -10.48
CA ALA A 399 -8.04 7.86 -9.19
C ALA A 399 -9.23 6.89 -9.32
N LEU A 400 -9.05 5.66 -8.80
CA LEU A 400 -9.99 4.56 -8.98
C LEU A 400 -10.94 4.43 -7.79
N ILE A 401 -12.24 4.45 -8.07
CA ILE A 401 -13.32 4.18 -7.08
C ILE A 401 -13.90 2.77 -7.21
N ALA A 402 -13.60 2.12 -8.32
CA ALA A 402 -13.79 0.69 -8.61
C ALA A 402 -12.75 0.28 -9.65
N PRO A 403 -12.50 -1.01 -9.89
CA PRO A 403 -11.50 -1.48 -10.86
C PRO A 403 -11.60 -0.85 -12.26
N ASP A 404 -12.80 -0.55 -12.68
CA ASP A 404 -13.15 -0.04 -14.01
C ASP A 404 -13.77 1.36 -13.98
N LYS A 405 -13.69 2.07 -12.83
CA LYS A 405 -14.33 3.37 -12.64
C LYS A 405 -13.43 4.40 -12.00
N ASN A 406 -13.22 5.51 -12.70
CA ASN A 406 -12.47 6.66 -12.20
C ASN A 406 -13.35 7.62 -11.40
N SER A 407 -12.72 8.35 -10.48
CA SER A 407 -13.38 9.43 -9.75
C SER A 407 -13.55 10.68 -10.63
N ARG A 408 -14.55 11.50 -10.32
CA ARG A 408 -14.77 12.82 -10.91
C ARG A 408 -14.75 13.89 -9.86
N ILE A 409 -14.24 15.06 -10.23
CA ILE A 409 -14.15 16.21 -9.33
C ILE A 409 -14.69 17.46 -10.03
N ILE A 410 -15.34 18.31 -9.23
CA ILE A 410 -15.78 19.63 -9.64
C ILE A 410 -14.98 20.69 -8.88
N VAL A 411 -14.29 21.52 -9.61
CA VAL A 411 -13.50 22.64 -9.07
C VAL A 411 -14.20 23.95 -9.37
N ASN A 412 -14.56 24.69 -8.32
CA ASN A 412 -15.28 25.96 -8.44
C ASN A 412 -14.38 27.12 -8.02
N THR A 413 -14.49 28.27 -8.71
CA THR A 413 -13.81 29.49 -8.33
C THR A 413 -14.61 30.72 -8.71
N LYS A 414 -14.45 31.81 -7.94
CA LYS A 414 -14.83 33.16 -8.35
C LYS A 414 -13.75 33.76 -9.20
N ILE A 415 -14.11 34.65 -10.13
CA ILE A 415 -13.20 35.30 -11.08
C ILE A 415 -13.06 36.79 -10.73
#